data_2d067f22c6f4b94b5a38b030ff1788d7
#
_entry.id   2d067f22c6f4b94b5a38b030ff1788d7
#
_cell.length_a   1.000
_cell.length_b   1.000
_cell.length_c   1.000
_cell.angle_alpha   90.00
_cell.angle_beta   90.00
_cell.angle_gamma   90.00
#
_symmetry.space_group_name_H-M   'P 1'
#
loop_
_entity.id
_entity.type
_entity.pdbx_description
1 polymer ?
#
loop_
_entity_poly.entity_id
_entity_poly.type
_entity_poly.pdbx_seq_one_letter_code
_entity_poly.pdbx_strand_id
1 'polypeptide(L)'
;MKPMKLFMASAMLAMGTAATAQATYTDKDGNEYQFKKHAFLDLQGGAQYTLGEAKFGDLISPNFQGAIGYQVSPVFGLRGQINGLWSKGGWTGFRSKMGEKPYNADYKFKYVAPGVDFMFNLSNLVCGWNPNRIVNVTAFAGGGLNVAWGNDDVNNLAATLKSLNAYNLEYLWDGTKVRPYGRAGIDVELKVSKAVSIMLEGNANILSDKYNSKKADNPDWYFNALAGVRINLGKSYTKKEKPVEVKKVEEIRRDVFFVINSKVVAKAEQDKIKEVVDYLNSYPEAKVTVTGYADAGTGNNTINDRLAAQRANAVVKVLTEQYGIAKDRITSDSKGARVQPFAENAKNRVSIVIAK
;
A
#
# COMPACT_ATOMS: atom_id res chain seq x y z
N MET A 1 -28.31 -27.76 -10.12
CA MET A 1 -28.59 -26.48 -9.39
C MET A 1 -28.19 -26.46 -7.89
N LYS A 2 -27.99 -27.58 -7.21
CA LYS A 2 -27.57 -27.63 -5.79
C LYS A 2 -26.09 -27.24 -5.52
N PRO A 3 -25.07 -27.62 -6.35
CA PRO A 3 -23.67 -27.28 -6.02
C PRO A 3 -23.35 -25.79 -6.13
N MET A 4 -23.99 -25.07 -7.05
CA MET A 4 -23.72 -23.62 -7.24
C MET A 4 -24.26 -22.77 -6.08
N LYS A 5 -25.40 -23.17 -5.46
CA LYS A 5 -25.94 -22.50 -4.26
C LYS A 5 -25.05 -22.73 -3.03
N LEU A 6 -24.46 -23.93 -2.93
CA LEU A 6 -23.53 -24.25 -1.81
C LEU A 6 -22.21 -23.50 -1.97
N PHE A 7 -21.70 -23.34 -3.20
CA PHE A 7 -20.49 -22.58 -3.48
C PHE A 7 -20.67 -21.08 -3.21
N MET A 8 -21.81 -20.50 -3.59
CA MET A 8 -22.16 -19.11 -3.28
C MET A 8 -22.35 -18.89 -1.77
N ALA A 9 -22.98 -19.81 -1.05
CA ALA A 9 -23.13 -19.71 0.40
C ALA A 9 -21.80 -19.83 1.14
N SER A 10 -20.91 -20.73 0.71
CA SER A 10 -19.56 -20.88 1.30
C SER A 10 -18.68 -19.65 1.01
N ALA A 11 -18.79 -19.07 -0.19
CA ALA A 11 -18.10 -17.83 -0.54
C ALA A 11 -18.60 -16.63 0.29
N MET A 12 -19.92 -16.53 0.52
CA MET A 12 -20.49 -15.49 1.40
C MET A 12 -20.12 -15.68 2.88
N LEU A 13 -20.02 -16.92 3.38
CA LEU A 13 -19.61 -17.22 4.75
C LEU A 13 -18.12 -16.90 4.96
N ALA A 14 -17.27 -17.25 3.99
CA ALA A 14 -15.85 -16.88 4.01
C ALA A 14 -15.62 -15.35 3.94
N MET A 15 -16.51 -14.62 3.26
CA MET A 15 -16.49 -13.15 3.21
C MET A 15 -16.87 -12.51 4.57
N GLY A 16 -17.80 -13.12 5.32
CA GLY A 16 -18.24 -12.60 6.63
C GLY A 16 -17.17 -12.68 7.71
N THR A 17 -16.34 -13.71 7.71
CA THR A 17 -15.27 -13.89 8.72
C THR A 17 -13.99 -13.11 8.40
N ALA A 18 -13.70 -12.86 7.11
CA ALA A 18 -12.55 -12.04 6.71
C ALA A 18 -12.78 -10.52 6.90
N ALA A 19 -14.03 -10.08 7.11
CA ALA A 19 -14.38 -8.67 7.23
C ALA A 19 -14.06 -8.05 8.61
N THR A 20 -13.77 -8.86 9.64
CA THR A 20 -13.58 -8.38 11.02
C THR A 20 -12.12 -8.27 11.45
N ALA A 21 -11.20 -9.03 10.86
CA ALA A 21 -9.77 -8.91 11.14
C ALA A 21 -9.15 -7.80 10.28
N GLN A 22 -8.52 -6.83 10.92
CA GLN A 22 -7.79 -5.77 10.22
C GLN A 22 -6.56 -6.39 9.55
N ALA A 23 -6.52 -6.43 8.21
CA ALA A 23 -5.42 -7.05 7.49
C ALA A 23 -4.12 -6.26 7.69
N THR A 24 -3.08 -6.95 8.12
CA THR A 24 -1.74 -6.42 8.35
C THR A 24 -0.74 -7.12 7.43
N TYR A 25 0.35 -6.42 7.15
CA TYR A 25 1.49 -6.93 6.41
C TYR A 25 2.77 -6.40 7.05
N THR A 26 3.74 -7.26 7.29
CA THR A 26 5.06 -6.87 7.79
C THR A 26 6.08 -7.07 6.69
N ASP A 27 6.85 -6.02 6.36
CA ASP A 27 7.92 -6.09 5.37
C ASP A 27 9.20 -6.73 5.95
N LYS A 28 10.24 -6.87 5.10
CA LYS A 28 11.53 -7.46 5.47
C LYS A 28 12.28 -6.64 6.53
N ASP A 29 12.01 -5.34 6.58
CA ASP A 29 12.63 -4.40 7.54
C ASP A 29 11.86 -4.37 8.86
N GLY A 30 10.74 -5.12 8.95
CA GLY A 30 9.89 -5.24 10.11
C GLY A 30 8.91 -4.08 10.30
N ASN A 31 8.70 -3.23 9.27
CA ASN A 31 7.63 -2.23 9.30
C ASN A 31 6.28 -2.90 9.14
N GLU A 32 5.33 -2.54 9.99
CA GLU A 32 3.96 -3.04 9.94
C GLU A 32 3.07 -2.11 9.10
N TYR A 33 2.35 -2.69 8.14
CA TYR A 33 1.35 -2.01 7.33
C TYR A 33 -0.04 -2.52 7.70
N GLN A 34 -1.00 -1.61 7.74
CA GLN A 34 -2.36 -1.90 8.10
C GLN A 34 -3.29 -1.40 7.01
N PHE A 35 -4.10 -2.31 6.44
CA PHE A 35 -5.06 -1.99 5.39
C PHE A 35 -6.08 -0.94 5.87
N LYS A 36 -6.41 0.00 4.99
CA LYS A 36 -7.49 0.97 5.18
C LYS A 36 -8.50 0.84 4.05
N LYS A 37 -9.77 0.76 4.42
CA LYS A 37 -10.88 0.88 3.46
C LYS A 37 -10.79 2.25 2.79
N HIS A 38 -10.97 2.28 1.47
CA HIS A 38 -10.84 3.51 0.69
C HIS A 38 -11.71 3.48 -0.56
N ALA A 39 -12.11 4.65 -1.02
CA ALA A 39 -12.76 4.81 -2.31
C ALA A 39 -11.71 4.93 -3.42
N PHE A 40 -12.13 4.66 -4.65
CA PHE A 40 -11.31 4.85 -5.85
C PHE A 40 -12.16 5.34 -7.03
N LEU A 41 -11.51 5.97 -7.99
CA LEU A 41 -12.06 6.41 -9.26
C LEU A 41 -11.31 5.73 -10.40
N ASP A 42 -12.04 5.12 -11.35
CA ASP A 42 -11.48 4.54 -12.58
C ASP A 42 -11.93 5.36 -13.78
N LEU A 43 -10.99 5.66 -14.68
CA LEU A 43 -11.23 6.29 -15.97
C LEU A 43 -10.51 5.48 -17.05
N GLN A 44 -11.26 4.91 -17.97
CA GLN A 44 -10.75 3.97 -18.95
C GLN A 44 -11.32 4.27 -20.35
N GLY A 45 -10.54 3.97 -21.38
CA GLY A 45 -10.94 4.02 -22.76
C GLY A 45 -10.35 2.85 -23.54
N GLY A 46 -10.99 2.49 -24.63
CA GLY A 46 -10.54 1.37 -25.44
C GLY A 46 -11.51 0.96 -26.52
N ALA A 47 -11.62 -0.33 -26.77
CA ALA A 47 -12.41 -0.90 -27.83
C ALA A 47 -13.47 -1.87 -27.29
N GLN A 48 -14.60 -1.87 -27.95
CA GLN A 48 -15.66 -2.87 -27.82
C GLN A 48 -15.71 -3.69 -29.10
N TYR A 49 -15.90 -4.98 -28.95
CA TYR A 49 -16.27 -5.90 -30.02
C TYR A 49 -17.66 -6.47 -29.73
N THR A 50 -18.62 -6.23 -30.62
CA THR A 50 -19.94 -6.87 -30.56
C THR A 50 -19.89 -8.17 -31.33
N LEU A 51 -20.27 -9.28 -30.69
CA LEU A 51 -20.31 -10.57 -31.36
C LEU A 51 -21.42 -10.58 -32.42
N GLY A 52 -21.06 -10.90 -33.65
CA GLY A 52 -21.99 -10.91 -34.77
C GLY A 52 -21.43 -11.65 -36.00
N GLU A 53 -22.17 -11.62 -37.11
CA GLU A 53 -21.88 -12.38 -38.30
C GLU A 53 -21.15 -11.57 -39.39
N ALA A 54 -20.70 -10.36 -39.07
CA ALA A 54 -19.82 -9.56 -39.93
C ALA A 54 -18.36 -9.83 -39.62
N LYS A 55 -17.45 -9.26 -40.42
CA LYS A 55 -16.01 -9.37 -40.15
C LYS A 55 -15.65 -8.70 -38.82
N PHE A 56 -14.70 -9.28 -38.11
CA PHE A 56 -14.26 -8.78 -36.80
C PHE A 56 -14.01 -7.27 -36.75
N GLY A 57 -13.27 -6.74 -37.72
CA GLY A 57 -12.96 -5.30 -37.79
C GLY A 57 -14.17 -4.39 -37.97
N ASP A 58 -15.22 -4.88 -38.66
CA ASP A 58 -16.43 -4.11 -38.91
C ASP A 58 -17.29 -3.97 -37.64
N LEU A 59 -17.12 -4.87 -36.67
CA LEU A 59 -17.87 -4.93 -35.41
C LEU A 59 -17.13 -4.28 -34.22
N ILE A 60 -15.95 -3.73 -34.45
CA ILE A 60 -15.20 -2.98 -33.43
C ILE A 60 -15.71 -1.55 -33.35
N SER A 61 -15.87 -1.05 -32.14
CA SER A 61 -16.25 0.34 -31.84
C SER A 61 -15.45 0.87 -30.63
N PRO A 62 -15.27 2.19 -30.50
CA PRO A 62 -14.69 2.75 -29.30
C PRO A 62 -15.63 2.59 -28.10
N ASN A 63 -15.04 2.45 -26.91
CA ASN A 63 -15.75 2.38 -25.65
C ASN A 63 -15.01 3.20 -24.60
N PHE A 64 -15.76 3.88 -23.74
CA PHE A 64 -15.26 4.61 -22.57
C PHE A 64 -15.98 4.13 -21.31
N GLN A 65 -15.25 4.05 -20.20
CA GLN A 65 -15.77 3.67 -18.91
C GLN A 65 -15.31 4.63 -17.82
N GLY A 66 -16.26 5.13 -17.04
CA GLY A 66 -16.02 5.82 -15.79
C GLY A 66 -16.60 5.00 -14.64
N ALA A 67 -15.89 4.92 -13.53
CA ALA A 67 -16.39 4.19 -12.37
C ALA A 67 -15.92 4.81 -11.05
N ILE A 68 -16.75 4.65 -10.03
CA ILE A 68 -16.41 4.93 -8.64
C ILE A 68 -16.60 3.66 -7.84
N GLY A 69 -15.62 3.33 -7.00
CA GLY A 69 -15.68 2.12 -6.21
C GLY A 69 -15.22 2.31 -4.78
N TYR A 70 -15.43 1.29 -3.98
CA TYR A 70 -15.01 1.24 -2.59
C TYR A 70 -14.39 -0.10 -2.25
N GLN A 71 -13.14 -0.08 -1.82
CA GLN A 71 -12.41 -1.26 -1.35
C GLN A 71 -12.76 -1.52 0.11
N VAL A 72 -13.57 -2.54 0.35
CA VAL A 72 -14.11 -2.89 1.69
C VAL A 72 -13.10 -3.70 2.49
N SER A 73 -12.35 -4.58 1.82
CA SER A 73 -11.29 -5.41 2.39
C SER A 73 -10.15 -5.57 1.38
N PRO A 74 -9.00 -6.12 1.73
CA PRO A 74 -7.94 -6.41 0.76
C PRO A 74 -8.37 -7.25 -0.43
N VAL A 75 -9.38 -8.11 -0.26
CA VAL A 75 -9.86 -9.05 -1.28
C VAL A 75 -11.13 -8.55 -1.95
N PHE A 76 -12.04 -7.89 -1.22
CA PHE A 76 -13.38 -7.55 -1.70
C PHE A 76 -13.58 -6.05 -1.86
N GLY A 77 -14.16 -5.65 -3.00
CA GLY A 77 -14.60 -4.31 -3.32
C GLY A 77 -15.92 -4.27 -4.09
N LEU A 78 -16.51 -3.09 -4.15
CA LEU A 78 -17.71 -2.78 -4.93
C LEU A 78 -17.40 -1.63 -5.88
N ARG A 79 -17.95 -1.67 -7.10
CA ARG A 79 -17.74 -0.64 -8.11
C ARG A 79 -19.06 -0.32 -8.82
N GLY A 80 -19.49 0.94 -8.76
CA GLY A 80 -20.50 1.47 -9.66
C GLY A 80 -19.81 2.00 -10.92
N GLN A 81 -20.24 1.59 -12.10
CA GLN A 81 -19.62 1.99 -13.36
C GLN A 81 -20.67 2.39 -14.40
N ILE A 82 -20.22 3.18 -15.37
CA ILE A 82 -20.95 3.51 -16.59
C ILE A 82 -20.00 3.38 -17.78
N ASN A 83 -20.40 2.62 -18.77
CA ASN A 83 -19.64 2.47 -20.02
C ASN A 83 -20.56 2.66 -21.21
N GLY A 84 -19.96 2.89 -22.38
CA GLY A 84 -20.73 3.03 -23.61
C GLY A 84 -19.97 3.77 -24.68
N LEU A 85 -20.65 4.05 -25.71
CA LEU A 85 -20.55 5.00 -26.81
C LEU A 85 -21.33 4.49 -28.01
N TRP A 86 -20.76 3.53 -28.78
CA TRP A 86 -21.42 2.86 -29.89
C TRP A 86 -21.31 1.36 -29.75
N SER A 87 -22.36 0.67 -30.19
CA SER A 87 -22.35 -0.76 -30.50
C SER A 87 -22.60 -0.94 -31.98
N LYS A 88 -22.08 -2.01 -32.55
CA LYS A 88 -22.24 -2.32 -33.96
C LYS A 88 -22.90 -3.68 -34.15
N GLY A 89 -23.61 -3.84 -35.24
CA GLY A 89 -24.12 -5.10 -35.71
C GLY A 89 -23.92 -5.26 -37.22
N GLY A 90 -24.09 -6.43 -37.76
CA GLY A 90 -23.90 -6.64 -39.17
C GLY A 90 -23.88 -8.12 -39.56
N TRP A 91 -23.74 -8.36 -40.84
CA TRP A 91 -23.55 -9.69 -41.44
C TRP A 91 -22.75 -9.62 -42.74
N THR A 92 -22.18 -10.76 -43.14
CA THR A 92 -21.41 -10.91 -44.37
C THR A 92 -21.94 -12.08 -45.17
N GLY A 93 -22.16 -11.91 -46.49
CA GLY A 93 -22.51 -12.98 -47.40
C GLY A 93 -23.98 -13.43 -47.38
N PHE A 94 -24.88 -12.59 -46.81
CA PHE A 94 -26.31 -12.89 -46.87
C PHE A 94 -26.81 -12.94 -48.32
N ARG A 95 -27.64 -13.94 -48.65
CA ARG A 95 -28.32 -14.10 -49.97
C ARG A 95 -29.80 -14.38 -49.73
N SER A 96 -30.65 -13.56 -50.33
CA SER A 96 -32.11 -13.72 -50.23
C SER A 96 -32.64 -14.82 -51.15
N LYS A 97 -31.97 -15.01 -52.27
CA LYS A 97 -32.38 -16.00 -53.32
C LYS A 97 -31.15 -16.66 -53.92
N MET A 98 -31.34 -17.89 -54.41
CA MET A 98 -30.28 -18.61 -55.10
C MET A 98 -29.87 -17.86 -56.37
N GLY A 99 -28.58 -17.57 -56.53
CA GLY A 99 -28.02 -16.82 -57.69
C GLY A 99 -27.81 -15.32 -57.50
N GLU A 100 -28.34 -14.71 -56.42
CA GLU A 100 -28.07 -13.28 -56.13
C GLU A 100 -26.67 -13.05 -55.56
N LYS A 101 -26.12 -11.88 -55.77
CA LYS A 101 -24.86 -11.48 -55.14
C LYS A 101 -25.00 -11.40 -53.61
N PRO A 102 -23.98 -11.85 -52.85
CA PRO A 102 -23.99 -11.70 -51.42
C PRO A 102 -24.16 -10.25 -51.00
N TYR A 103 -25.04 -9.98 -50.07
CA TYR A 103 -25.23 -8.66 -49.48
C TYR A 103 -24.50 -8.59 -48.11
N ASN A 104 -23.67 -7.60 -47.92
CA ASN A 104 -22.99 -7.31 -46.65
C ASN A 104 -23.63 -6.07 -46.07
N ALA A 105 -23.79 -6.06 -44.77
CA ALA A 105 -24.26 -4.89 -44.02
C ALA A 105 -23.57 -4.76 -42.70
N ASP A 106 -23.30 -3.52 -42.33
CA ASP A 106 -22.93 -3.12 -40.99
C ASP A 106 -23.76 -1.89 -40.61
N TYR A 107 -24.04 -1.77 -39.35
CA TYR A 107 -24.79 -0.66 -38.75
C TYR A 107 -24.33 -0.42 -37.32
N LYS A 108 -24.63 0.76 -36.80
CA LYS A 108 -24.27 1.18 -35.45
C LYS A 108 -25.46 1.82 -34.74
N PHE A 109 -25.44 1.75 -33.44
CA PHE A 109 -26.35 2.45 -32.54
C PHE A 109 -25.60 2.90 -31.29
N LYS A 110 -26.16 3.86 -30.57
CA LYS A 110 -25.56 4.41 -29.34
C LYS A 110 -26.09 3.67 -28.13
N TYR A 111 -25.26 3.59 -27.08
CA TYR A 111 -25.70 3.07 -25.80
C TYR A 111 -24.91 3.65 -24.65
N VAL A 112 -25.50 3.59 -23.45
CA VAL A 112 -24.83 3.70 -22.15
C VAL A 112 -25.29 2.54 -21.27
N ALA A 113 -24.35 2.02 -20.47
CA ALA A 113 -24.61 0.85 -19.62
C ALA A 113 -24.14 1.10 -18.18
N PRO A 114 -24.97 1.81 -17.37
CA PRO A 114 -24.73 1.87 -15.94
C PRO A 114 -24.90 0.50 -15.29
N GLY A 115 -24.03 0.21 -14.31
CA GLY A 115 -24.05 -1.07 -13.60
C GLY A 115 -23.22 -1.09 -12.32
N VAL A 116 -23.29 -2.22 -11.63
CA VAL A 116 -22.54 -2.47 -10.39
C VAL A 116 -21.74 -3.76 -10.52
N ASP A 117 -20.49 -3.74 -10.08
CA ASP A 117 -19.59 -4.89 -10.07
C ASP A 117 -19.20 -5.25 -8.63
N PHE A 118 -19.19 -6.54 -8.34
CA PHE A 118 -18.56 -7.16 -7.17
C PHE A 118 -17.16 -7.57 -7.57
N MET A 119 -16.15 -7.01 -6.88
CA MET A 119 -14.75 -7.17 -7.22
C MET A 119 -14.03 -8.07 -6.23
N PHE A 120 -13.18 -8.97 -6.73
CA PHE A 120 -12.40 -9.93 -5.94
C PHE A 120 -10.94 -9.86 -6.36
N ASN A 121 -10.08 -9.29 -5.52
CA ASN A 121 -8.63 -9.24 -5.78
C ASN A 121 -8.02 -10.63 -5.63
N LEU A 122 -7.75 -11.29 -6.75
CA LEU A 122 -7.20 -12.65 -6.80
C LEU A 122 -5.76 -12.70 -6.28
N SER A 123 -4.98 -11.65 -6.56
CA SER A 123 -3.61 -11.56 -6.06
C SER A 123 -3.55 -11.54 -4.53
N ASN A 124 -4.45 -10.80 -3.89
CA ASN A 124 -4.52 -10.76 -2.43
C ASN A 124 -5.15 -12.02 -1.83
N LEU A 125 -6.08 -12.65 -2.55
CA LEU A 125 -6.72 -13.90 -2.12
C LEU A 125 -5.70 -15.05 -2.07
N VAL A 126 -4.83 -15.17 -3.08
CA VAL A 126 -3.89 -16.29 -3.22
C VAL A 126 -2.57 -16.03 -2.50
N CYS A 127 -2.03 -14.81 -2.60
CA CYS A 127 -0.70 -14.47 -2.09
C CYS A 127 -0.71 -13.62 -0.81
N GLY A 128 -1.89 -13.41 -0.19
CA GLY A 128 -2.03 -12.48 0.93
C GLY A 128 -1.92 -11.01 0.51
N TRP A 129 -2.40 -10.12 1.38
CA TRP A 129 -2.32 -8.68 1.12
C TRP A 129 -0.89 -8.15 1.29
N ASN A 130 -0.43 -7.39 0.31
CA ASN A 130 0.87 -6.71 0.33
C ASN A 130 0.73 -5.31 -0.30
N PRO A 131 0.85 -4.22 0.49
CA PRO A 131 0.71 -2.85 -0.01
C PRO A 131 1.82 -2.43 -0.99
N ASN A 132 2.93 -3.17 -1.04
CA ASN A 132 4.07 -2.90 -1.93
C ASN A 132 4.00 -3.72 -3.22
N ARG A 133 2.97 -4.54 -3.43
CA ARG A 133 2.80 -5.30 -4.66
C ARG A 133 2.54 -4.35 -5.83
N ILE A 134 3.31 -4.52 -6.91
CA ILE A 134 3.23 -3.69 -8.12
C ILE A 134 2.08 -4.15 -9.00
N VAL A 135 1.89 -5.46 -9.19
CA VAL A 135 0.87 -6.02 -10.07
C VAL A 135 -0.23 -6.65 -9.23
N ASN A 136 -1.46 -6.24 -9.41
CA ASN A 136 -2.64 -6.85 -8.82
C ASN A 136 -3.60 -7.31 -9.92
N VAL A 137 -4.18 -8.48 -9.75
CA VAL A 137 -5.21 -9.04 -10.62
C VAL A 137 -6.51 -9.14 -9.83
N THR A 138 -7.58 -8.58 -10.38
CA THR A 138 -8.91 -8.56 -9.77
C THR A 138 -9.91 -9.15 -10.75
N ALA A 139 -10.64 -10.17 -10.35
CA ALA A 139 -11.82 -10.64 -11.08
C ALA A 139 -13.06 -9.88 -10.61
N PHE A 140 -14.00 -9.65 -11.50
CA PHE A 140 -15.27 -9.05 -11.12
C PHE A 140 -16.43 -9.69 -11.86
N ALA A 141 -17.61 -9.61 -11.26
CA ALA A 141 -18.87 -9.97 -11.87
C ALA A 141 -19.95 -8.99 -11.40
N GLY A 142 -20.88 -8.69 -12.29
CA GLY A 142 -21.92 -7.72 -12.00
C GLY A 142 -22.97 -7.64 -13.09
N GLY A 143 -23.63 -6.49 -13.16
CA GLY A 143 -24.66 -6.24 -14.17
C GLY A 143 -25.33 -4.88 -13.96
N GLY A 144 -26.27 -4.60 -14.82
CA GLY A 144 -26.96 -3.32 -14.81
C GLY A 144 -27.99 -3.20 -15.92
N LEU A 145 -28.18 -1.99 -16.40
CA LEU A 145 -29.12 -1.64 -17.44
C LEU A 145 -28.37 -1.06 -18.64
N ASN A 146 -28.55 -1.65 -19.81
CA ASN A 146 -28.09 -1.10 -21.08
C ASN A 146 -29.22 -0.26 -21.68
N VAL A 147 -28.96 1.03 -21.86
CA VAL A 147 -29.88 1.99 -22.49
C VAL A 147 -29.33 2.27 -23.89
N ALA A 148 -30.04 1.82 -24.94
CA ALA A 148 -29.62 1.93 -26.33
C ALA A 148 -30.61 2.78 -27.13
N TRP A 149 -30.10 3.57 -28.11
CA TRP A 149 -30.89 4.43 -28.98
C TRP A 149 -30.19 4.72 -30.31
N GLY A 150 -30.91 5.32 -31.27
CA GLY A 150 -30.34 5.72 -32.57
C GLY A 150 -30.03 4.49 -33.45
N ASN A 151 -31.00 3.60 -33.60
CA ASN A 151 -30.94 2.38 -34.42
C ASN A 151 -31.38 2.61 -35.88
N ASP A 152 -31.29 3.85 -36.33
CA ASP A 152 -31.84 4.29 -37.63
C ASP A 152 -31.13 3.64 -38.81
N ASP A 153 -29.84 3.36 -38.69
CA ASP A 153 -29.06 2.70 -39.76
C ASP A 153 -29.68 1.35 -40.13
N VAL A 154 -29.98 0.49 -39.14
CA VAL A 154 -30.54 -0.82 -39.38
C VAL A 154 -32.02 -0.75 -39.73
N ASN A 155 -32.75 0.24 -39.22
CA ASN A 155 -34.17 0.45 -39.58
C ASN A 155 -34.31 0.82 -41.05
N ASN A 156 -33.47 1.75 -41.57
CA ASN A 156 -33.42 2.14 -42.97
C ASN A 156 -32.99 0.96 -43.85
N LEU A 157 -31.97 0.22 -43.42
CA LEU A 157 -31.51 -0.98 -44.10
C LEU A 157 -32.64 -2.03 -44.20
N ALA A 158 -33.36 -2.28 -43.11
CA ALA A 158 -34.49 -3.22 -43.07
C ALA A 158 -35.63 -2.80 -44.04
N ALA A 159 -35.94 -1.50 -44.13
CA ALA A 159 -36.92 -0.99 -45.06
C ALA A 159 -36.48 -1.26 -46.53
N THR A 160 -35.21 -1.06 -46.83
CA THR A 160 -34.63 -1.37 -48.14
C THR A 160 -34.71 -2.87 -48.46
N LEU A 161 -34.27 -3.72 -47.54
CA LEU A 161 -34.33 -5.19 -47.73
C LEU A 161 -35.73 -5.68 -47.91
N LYS A 162 -36.70 -5.14 -47.18
CA LYS A 162 -38.10 -5.45 -47.33
C LYS A 162 -38.67 -5.02 -48.68
N SER A 163 -38.34 -3.86 -49.16
CA SER A 163 -38.74 -3.35 -50.47
C SER A 163 -38.22 -4.24 -51.61
N LEU A 164 -37.04 -4.80 -51.46
CA LEU A 164 -36.42 -5.75 -52.38
C LEU A 164 -36.92 -7.19 -52.17
N ASN A 165 -37.84 -7.42 -51.25
CA ASN A 165 -38.31 -8.74 -50.87
C ASN A 165 -37.18 -9.71 -50.49
N ALA A 166 -36.10 -9.17 -49.94
CA ALA A 166 -34.85 -9.88 -49.69
C ALA A 166 -34.81 -10.55 -48.30
N TYR A 167 -35.08 -9.82 -47.22
CA TYR A 167 -35.01 -10.33 -45.85
C TYR A 167 -35.85 -9.49 -44.88
N ASN A 168 -36.44 -10.11 -43.89
CA ASN A 168 -37.18 -9.45 -42.82
C ASN A 168 -36.47 -9.64 -41.48
N LEU A 169 -35.90 -8.56 -40.92
CA LEU A 169 -35.25 -8.58 -39.61
C LEU A 169 -36.32 -8.67 -38.51
N GLU A 170 -36.29 -9.75 -37.73
CA GLU A 170 -37.37 -10.05 -36.77
C GLU A 170 -37.30 -9.23 -35.46
N TYR A 171 -36.10 -8.84 -35.04
CA TYR A 171 -35.88 -8.14 -33.74
C TYR A 171 -35.50 -6.66 -33.89
N LEU A 172 -36.02 -6.05 -34.96
CA LEU A 172 -35.88 -4.60 -35.13
C LEU A 172 -36.46 -3.84 -33.93
N TRP A 173 -35.78 -2.78 -33.58
CA TRP A 173 -36.27 -1.89 -32.54
C TRP A 173 -36.04 -0.42 -32.94
N ASP A 174 -36.91 0.43 -32.43
CA ASP A 174 -36.89 1.88 -32.67
C ASP A 174 -36.97 2.64 -31.35
N GLY A 175 -36.61 3.92 -31.34
CA GLY A 175 -36.54 4.76 -30.16
C GLY A 175 -35.51 4.29 -29.15
N THR A 176 -35.75 4.54 -27.86
CA THR A 176 -34.87 4.13 -26.78
C THR A 176 -35.31 2.78 -26.19
N LYS A 177 -34.37 1.87 -26.05
CA LYS A 177 -34.61 0.55 -25.42
C LYS A 177 -33.71 0.37 -24.20
N VAL A 178 -34.33 -0.10 -23.12
CA VAL A 178 -33.62 -0.45 -21.87
C VAL A 178 -33.63 -1.96 -21.70
N ARG A 179 -32.45 -2.55 -21.50
CA ARG A 179 -32.27 -4.00 -21.36
C ARG A 179 -31.39 -4.32 -20.18
N PRO A 180 -31.73 -5.31 -19.35
CA PRO A 180 -30.81 -5.80 -18.35
C PRO A 180 -29.61 -6.46 -19.02
N TYR A 181 -28.43 -6.32 -18.42
CA TYR A 181 -27.23 -7.04 -18.84
C TYR A 181 -26.48 -7.60 -17.64
N GLY A 182 -25.79 -8.71 -17.88
CA GLY A 182 -24.81 -9.28 -16.97
C GLY A 182 -23.40 -9.01 -17.50
N ARG A 183 -22.42 -8.86 -16.61
CA ARG A 183 -21.02 -8.72 -17.02
C ARG A 183 -20.09 -9.47 -16.09
N ALA A 184 -18.94 -9.90 -16.64
CA ALA A 184 -17.83 -10.43 -15.87
C ALA A 184 -16.51 -10.09 -16.57
N GLY A 185 -15.43 -9.97 -15.81
CA GLY A 185 -14.16 -9.62 -16.38
C GLY A 185 -13.00 -9.69 -15.39
N ILE A 186 -11.87 -9.23 -15.88
CA ILE A 186 -10.60 -9.19 -15.16
C ILE A 186 -9.99 -7.80 -15.31
N ASP A 187 -9.55 -7.22 -14.21
CA ASP A 187 -8.71 -6.04 -14.13
C ASP A 187 -7.28 -6.47 -13.80
N VAL A 188 -6.32 -5.92 -14.54
CA VAL A 188 -4.89 -5.95 -14.18
C VAL A 188 -4.48 -4.53 -13.80
N GLU A 189 -4.07 -4.35 -12.57
CA GLU A 189 -3.64 -3.08 -12.00
C GLU A 189 -2.13 -3.05 -11.85
N LEU A 190 -1.47 -2.04 -12.43
CA LEU A 190 -0.04 -1.75 -12.30
C LEU A 190 0.13 -0.51 -11.42
N LYS A 191 0.59 -0.69 -10.20
CA LYS A 191 0.76 0.39 -9.23
C LYS A 191 1.92 1.30 -9.63
N VAL A 192 1.64 2.57 -9.90
CA VAL A 192 2.63 3.61 -10.24
C VAL A 192 3.01 4.41 -9.00
N SER A 193 2.04 4.67 -8.13
CA SER A 193 2.26 5.40 -6.87
C SER A 193 1.33 4.89 -5.76
N LYS A 194 1.35 5.52 -4.59
CA LYS A 194 0.40 5.20 -3.50
C LYS A 194 -1.05 5.52 -3.87
N ALA A 195 -1.26 6.48 -4.76
CA ALA A 195 -2.57 6.96 -5.15
C ALA A 195 -2.99 6.57 -6.57
N VAL A 196 -2.06 6.27 -7.47
CA VAL A 196 -2.33 6.09 -8.89
C VAL A 196 -1.82 4.76 -9.39
N SER A 197 -2.66 4.06 -10.16
CA SER A 197 -2.33 2.82 -10.85
C SER A 197 -2.77 2.91 -12.31
N ILE A 198 -2.05 2.25 -13.20
CA ILE A 198 -2.49 1.97 -14.56
C ILE A 198 -3.39 0.74 -14.52
N MET A 199 -4.48 0.76 -15.29
CA MET A 199 -5.47 -0.30 -15.38
C MET A 199 -5.53 -0.87 -16.78
N LEU A 200 -5.63 -2.20 -16.88
CA LEU A 200 -6.05 -2.92 -18.07
C LEU A 200 -7.26 -3.77 -17.70
N GLU A 201 -8.36 -3.62 -18.41
CA GLU A 201 -9.60 -4.37 -18.16
C GLU A 201 -10.02 -5.14 -19.40
N GLY A 202 -10.32 -6.42 -19.23
CA GLY A 202 -11.01 -7.23 -20.20
C GLY A 202 -12.34 -7.72 -19.64
N ASN A 203 -13.47 -7.48 -20.35
CA ASN A 203 -14.77 -7.91 -19.86
C ASN A 203 -15.68 -8.42 -20.98
N ALA A 204 -16.60 -9.33 -20.61
CA ALA A 204 -17.67 -9.84 -21.43
C ALA A 204 -19.02 -9.40 -20.86
N ASN A 205 -19.92 -9.01 -21.74
CA ASN A 205 -21.27 -8.55 -21.39
C ASN A 205 -22.30 -9.37 -22.17
N ILE A 206 -23.33 -9.82 -21.47
CA ILE A 206 -24.40 -10.65 -22.00
C ILE A 206 -25.74 -9.91 -21.91
N LEU A 207 -26.49 -9.89 -23.00
CA LEU A 207 -27.81 -9.29 -23.11
C LEU A 207 -28.82 -10.24 -23.77
N SER A 208 -30.06 -9.77 -23.91
CA SER A 208 -31.06 -10.51 -24.67
C SER A 208 -30.76 -10.47 -26.16
N ASP A 209 -31.17 -11.51 -26.89
CA ASP A 209 -31.09 -11.67 -28.36
C ASP A 209 -31.73 -10.52 -29.18
N LYS A 210 -32.32 -9.53 -28.53
CA LYS A 210 -32.92 -8.35 -29.17
C LYS A 210 -32.00 -7.13 -29.21
N TYR A 211 -30.76 -7.25 -28.77
CA TYR A 211 -29.85 -6.12 -28.67
C TYR A 211 -29.32 -5.67 -30.03
N ASN A 212 -28.88 -6.60 -30.84
CA ASN A 212 -28.28 -6.36 -32.15
C ASN A 212 -29.27 -6.33 -33.32
N SER A 213 -30.60 -6.28 -33.07
CA SER A 213 -31.66 -6.23 -34.07
C SER A 213 -31.83 -7.47 -34.94
N LYS A 214 -31.14 -8.56 -34.67
CA LYS A 214 -31.24 -9.84 -35.38
C LYS A 214 -31.69 -10.92 -34.43
N LYS A 215 -32.39 -11.93 -34.96
CA LYS A 215 -32.77 -13.12 -34.24
C LYS A 215 -31.74 -14.21 -34.47
N ALA A 216 -31.13 -14.68 -33.41
CA ALA A 216 -30.18 -15.79 -33.43
C ALA A 216 -30.56 -16.93 -32.48
N ASP A 217 -31.64 -16.76 -31.69
CA ASP A 217 -32.14 -17.67 -30.66
C ASP A 217 -31.10 -17.96 -29.56
N ASN A 218 -30.14 -17.01 -29.36
CA ASN A 218 -29.15 -17.03 -28.31
C ASN A 218 -28.88 -15.60 -27.78
N PRO A 219 -28.35 -15.43 -26.57
CA PRO A 219 -28.03 -14.11 -26.05
C PRO A 219 -27.00 -13.37 -26.90
N ASP A 220 -27.16 -12.06 -27.01
CA ASP A 220 -26.17 -11.17 -27.59
C ASP A 220 -25.00 -10.90 -26.63
N TRP A 221 -23.81 -10.83 -27.20
CA TRP A 221 -22.59 -10.58 -26.45
C TRP A 221 -21.81 -9.39 -26.99
N TYR A 222 -21.21 -8.62 -26.10
CA TYR A 222 -20.12 -7.73 -26.48
C TYR A 222 -18.98 -7.84 -25.46
N PHE A 223 -17.77 -7.60 -25.97
CA PHE A 223 -16.52 -7.71 -25.20
C PHE A 223 -15.83 -6.35 -25.24
N ASN A 224 -15.30 -5.92 -24.09
CA ASN A 224 -14.52 -4.71 -23.98
C ASN A 224 -13.07 -5.03 -23.63
N ALA A 225 -12.14 -4.31 -24.26
CA ALA A 225 -10.73 -4.23 -23.89
C ALA A 225 -10.42 -2.75 -23.63
N LEU A 226 -10.18 -2.43 -22.36
CA LEU A 226 -10.02 -1.05 -21.87
C LEU A 226 -8.67 -0.87 -21.18
N ALA A 227 -8.11 0.33 -21.33
CA ALA A 227 -6.93 0.78 -20.60
C ALA A 227 -7.20 2.16 -19.98
N GLY A 228 -6.60 2.42 -18.84
CA GLY A 228 -6.82 3.70 -18.16
C GLY A 228 -6.10 3.80 -16.83
N VAL A 229 -6.67 4.58 -15.94
CA VAL A 229 -6.09 4.87 -14.64
C VAL A 229 -7.10 4.64 -13.51
N ARG A 230 -6.58 4.13 -12.39
CA ARG A 230 -7.27 4.12 -11.10
C ARG A 230 -6.63 5.15 -10.18
N ILE A 231 -7.45 5.94 -9.51
CA ILE A 231 -7.04 6.93 -8.52
C ILE A 231 -7.66 6.54 -7.18
N ASN A 232 -6.84 6.14 -6.21
CA ASN A 232 -7.29 5.86 -4.85
C ASN A 232 -7.56 7.18 -4.12
N LEU A 233 -8.76 7.32 -3.57
CA LEU A 233 -9.19 8.50 -2.83
C LEU A 233 -8.90 8.30 -1.34
N GLY A 234 -7.89 9.00 -0.84
CA GLY A 234 -7.39 8.86 0.52
C GLY A 234 -6.30 7.79 0.69
N LYS A 235 -6.04 7.40 1.94
CA LYS A 235 -4.98 6.43 2.26
C LYS A 235 -5.53 5.00 2.18
N SER A 236 -4.94 4.18 1.32
CA SER A 236 -5.25 2.74 1.21
C SER A 236 -4.62 1.90 2.33
N TYR A 237 -3.62 2.44 3.05
CA TYR A 237 -2.98 1.81 4.21
C TYR A 237 -2.31 2.85 5.12
N THR A 238 -1.99 2.44 6.35
CA THR A 238 -1.08 3.14 7.27
C THR A 238 0.17 2.30 7.48
N LYS A 239 1.32 2.96 7.59
CA LYS A 239 2.60 2.36 7.99
C LYS A 239 2.85 2.69 9.45
N LYS A 240 3.14 1.68 10.27
CA LYS A 240 3.69 1.83 11.62
C LYS A 240 5.17 1.49 11.53
N GLU A 241 6.01 2.45 11.82
CA GLU A 241 7.45 2.21 11.90
C GLU A 241 7.74 1.43 13.18
N LYS A 242 8.72 0.52 13.12
CA LYS A 242 9.23 -0.12 14.35
C LYS A 242 9.67 0.98 15.32
N PRO A 243 9.32 0.87 16.62
CA PRO A 243 9.98 1.69 17.61
C PRO A 243 11.49 1.47 17.44
N VAL A 244 12.24 2.55 17.28
CA VAL A 244 13.68 2.47 17.33
C VAL A 244 14.00 1.89 18.70
N GLU A 245 14.59 0.69 18.78
CA GLU A 245 15.14 0.16 20.03
C GLU A 245 16.20 1.16 20.48
N VAL A 246 15.84 2.04 21.42
CA VAL A 246 16.83 2.84 22.13
C VAL A 246 17.64 1.82 22.93
N LYS A 247 18.82 1.44 22.42
CA LYS A 247 19.78 0.64 23.19
C LYS A 247 19.96 1.37 24.51
N LYS A 248 19.52 0.72 25.62
CA LYS A 248 19.71 1.24 26.97
C LYS A 248 21.21 1.40 27.16
N VAL A 249 21.67 2.63 27.17
CA VAL A 249 23.08 2.95 27.34
C VAL A 249 23.42 2.53 28.76
N GLU A 250 24.21 1.48 28.94
CA GLU A 250 24.68 1.07 30.26
C GLU A 250 25.71 2.10 30.74
N GLU A 251 25.53 2.58 31.97
CA GLU A 251 26.51 3.52 32.56
C GLU A 251 27.87 2.85 32.71
N ILE A 252 28.93 3.59 32.47
CA ILE A 252 30.30 3.15 32.76
C ILE A 252 30.79 3.84 34.01
N ARG A 253 31.35 3.04 34.97
CA ARG A 253 32.02 3.54 36.15
C ARG A 253 33.50 3.15 36.10
N ARG A 254 34.38 4.11 36.42
CA ARG A 254 35.83 3.89 36.59
C ARG A 254 36.32 4.61 37.83
N ASP A 255 37.11 3.92 38.62
CA ASP A 255 37.69 4.41 39.89
C ASP A 255 39.18 4.72 39.68
N VAL A 256 39.53 6.01 39.68
CA VAL A 256 40.91 6.53 39.48
C VAL A 256 41.54 6.76 40.84
N PHE A 257 42.55 5.95 41.17
CA PHE A 257 43.20 5.96 42.49
C PHE A 257 44.41 6.90 42.56
N PHE A 258 44.69 7.42 43.74
CA PHE A 258 45.78 8.33 44.00
C PHE A 258 46.70 7.87 45.12
N VAL A 259 47.98 8.12 45.01
CA VAL A 259 48.93 7.92 46.10
C VAL A 259 48.66 8.91 47.25
N ILE A 260 49.12 8.55 48.46
CA ILE A 260 48.98 9.44 49.62
C ILE A 260 49.55 10.83 49.36
N ASN A 261 48.83 11.83 49.84
CA ASN A 261 49.19 13.28 49.66
C ASN A 261 49.42 13.70 48.21
N SER A 262 48.81 12.99 47.23
CA SER A 262 48.96 13.30 45.80
C SER A 262 47.59 13.56 45.14
N LYS A 263 47.62 14.46 44.15
CA LYS A 263 46.55 14.78 43.20
C LYS A 263 46.92 14.44 41.76
N VAL A 264 48.10 13.84 41.58
CA VAL A 264 48.60 13.51 40.23
C VAL A 264 47.99 12.20 39.79
N VAL A 265 47.35 12.18 38.60
CA VAL A 265 46.86 10.96 37.97
C VAL A 265 48.06 10.14 37.49
N ALA A 266 48.26 8.97 38.08
CA ALA A 266 49.36 8.08 37.71
C ALA A 266 49.15 7.55 36.28
N LYS A 267 50.25 7.26 35.59
CA LYS A 267 50.19 6.68 34.22
C LYS A 267 49.34 5.42 34.14
N ALA A 268 49.42 4.55 35.15
CA ALA A 268 48.62 3.32 35.26
C ALA A 268 47.08 3.57 35.39
N GLU A 269 46.67 4.78 35.82
CA GLU A 269 45.28 5.16 35.98
C GLU A 269 44.69 5.84 34.73
N GLN A 270 45.53 6.23 33.75
CA GLN A 270 45.11 6.96 32.54
C GLN A 270 44.27 6.06 31.62
N ASP A 271 44.49 4.75 31.55
CA ASP A 271 43.72 3.82 30.72
C ASP A 271 42.25 3.79 31.15
N LYS A 272 41.96 3.89 32.45
CA LYS A 272 40.59 3.99 32.98
C LYS A 272 39.87 5.27 32.53
N ILE A 273 40.61 6.38 32.47
CA ILE A 273 40.04 7.63 31.97
C ILE A 273 39.81 7.54 30.48
N LYS A 274 40.69 6.88 29.73
CA LYS A 274 40.54 6.65 28.31
C LYS A 274 39.30 5.79 27.97
N GLU A 275 39.00 4.76 28.76
CA GLU A 275 37.77 3.97 28.59
C GLU A 275 36.53 4.85 28.77
N VAL A 276 36.52 5.81 29.69
CA VAL A 276 35.42 6.77 29.85
C VAL A 276 35.34 7.72 28.64
N VAL A 277 36.46 8.14 28.10
CA VAL A 277 36.52 8.96 26.89
C VAL A 277 35.98 8.22 25.68
N ASP A 278 36.36 6.94 25.49
CA ASP A 278 35.89 6.11 24.41
C ASP A 278 34.35 5.91 24.51
N TYR A 279 33.84 5.76 25.73
CA TYR A 279 32.40 5.75 26.00
C TYR A 279 31.73 7.08 25.61
N LEU A 280 32.27 8.22 26.07
CA LEU A 280 31.71 9.53 25.75
C LEU A 280 31.76 9.89 24.26
N ASN A 281 32.75 9.37 23.53
CA ASN A 281 32.83 9.51 22.08
C ASN A 281 31.81 8.62 21.34
N SER A 282 31.53 7.43 21.90
CA SER A 282 30.51 6.52 21.36
C SER A 282 29.09 7.01 21.63
N TYR A 283 28.88 7.82 22.63
CA TYR A 283 27.58 8.38 23.05
C TYR A 283 27.68 9.92 23.22
N PRO A 284 27.46 10.70 22.14
CA PRO A 284 27.63 12.16 22.17
C PRO A 284 26.77 12.89 23.21
N GLU A 285 25.60 12.35 23.54
CA GLU A 285 24.67 12.94 24.54
C GLU A 285 25.00 12.56 25.99
N ALA A 286 25.92 11.58 26.21
CA ALA A 286 26.29 11.14 27.54
C ALA A 286 27.04 12.20 28.29
N LYS A 287 26.82 12.30 29.61
CA LYS A 287 27.48 13.19 30.52
C LYS A 287 28.33 12.40 31.54
N VAL A 288 29.41 12.99 32.01
CA VAL A 288 30.28 12.36 33.00
C VAL A 288 30.27 13.14 34.32
N THR A 289 30.15 12.42 35.41
CA THR A 289 30.29 12.95 36.78
C THR A 289 31.58 12.44 37.37
N VAL A 290 32.40 13.35 37.86
CA VAL A 290 33.69 13.07 38.54
C VAL A 290 33.58 13.47 39.99
N THR A 291 33.60 12.51 40.92
CA THR A 291 33.50 12.77 42.36
C THR A 291 34.79 12.37 43.06
N GLY A 292 35.47 13.34 43.68
CA GLY A 292 36.71 13.13 44.40
C GLY A 292 36.50 12.77 45.88
N TYR A 293 37.39 11.91 46.40
CA TYR A 293 37.37 11.41 47.77
C TYR A 293 38.78 11.45 48.38
N ALA A 294 38.83 11.48 49.67
CA ALA A 294 40.04 11.34 50.49
C ALA A 294 39.87 10.28 51.59
N ASP A 295 40.92 9.60 51.97
CA ASP A 295 40.91 8.67 53.05
C ASP A 295 40.74 9.35 54.43
N ALA A 296 40.03 8.68 55.35
CA ALA A 296 39.80 9.23 56.69
C ALA A 296 40.96 8.95 57.66
N GLY A 297 41.89 8.06 57.28
CA GLY A 297 43.01 7.64 58.13
C GLY A 297 44.19 8.59 58.13
N THR A 298 44.19 9.59 57.23
CA THR A 298 45.28 10.54 57.15
C THR A 298 44.78 11.98 56.95
N GLY A 299 45.53 12.97 57.44
CA GLY A 299 45.17 14.39 57.32
C GLY A 299 44.04 14.81 58.29
N ASN A 300 43.53 16.01 58.06
CA ASN A 300 42.36 16.57 58.73
C ASN A 300 41.29 16.95 57.71
N ASN A 301 40.10 17.33 58.14
CA ASN A 301 38.96 17.63 57.25
C ASN A 301 39.32 18.69 56.16
N THR A 302 40.03 19.77 56.57
CA THR A 302 40.42 20.84 55.63
C THR A 302 41.39 20.34 54.56
N ILE A 303 42.37 19.52 54.95
CA ILE A 303 43.33 18.92 54.01
C ILE A 303 42.62 17.92 53.10
N ASN A 304 41.75 17.06 53.66
CA ASN A 304 41.03 16.03 52.92
C ASN A 304 40.00 16.64 51.92
N ASP A 305 39.28 17.69 52.32
CA ASP A 305 38.39 18.41 51.40
C ASP A 305 39.16 19.01 50.22
N ARG A 306 40.31 19.65 50.50
CA ARG A 306 41.16 20.18 49.45
C ARG A 306 41.73 19.10 48.53
N LEU A 307 42.21 18.00 49.07
CA LEU A 307 42.76 16.89 48.28
C LEU A 307 41.70 16.23 47.43
N ALA A 308 40.50 16.00 47.95
CA ALA A 308 39.40 15.41 47.22
C ALA A 308 39.00 16.29 46.02
N ALA A 309 38.84 17.58 46.23
CA ALA A 309 38.54 18.54 45.15
C ALA A 309 39.67 18.60 44.11
N GLN A 310 40.93 18.61 44.54
CA GLN A 310 42.06 18.61 43.62
C GLN A 310 42.20 17.34 42.82
N ARG A 311 41.82 16.17 43.36
CA ARG A 311 41.79 14.87 42.64
C ARG A 311 40.68 14.86 41.59
N ALA A 312 39.46 15.33 41.93
CA ALA A 312 38.40 15.47 40.94
C ALA A 312 38.83 16.39 39.79
N ASN A 313 39.38 17.58 40.15
CA ASN A 313 39.85 18.56 39.15
C ASN A 313 40.99 18.01 38.29
N ALA A 314 41.88 17.17 38.80
CA ALA A 314 42.94 16.53 38.04
C ALA A 314 42.38 15.60 36.96
N VAL A 315 41.33 14.80 37.26
CA VAL A 315 40.66 13.97 36.28
C VAL A 315 39.90 14.82 35.25
N VAL A 316 39.18 15.85 35.71
CA VAL A 316 38.48 16.80 34.80
C VAL A 316 39.49 17.44 33.83
N LYS A 317 40.67 17.85 34.33
CA LYS A 317 41.73 18.43 33.50
C LYS A 317 42.21 17.44 32.41
N VAL A 318 42.38 16.17 32.74
CA VAL A 318 42.74 15.14 31.76
C VAL A 318 41.64 15.01 30.72
N LEU A 319 40.36 14.90 31.13
CA LEU A 319 39.22 14.81 30.23
C LEU A 319 39.14 16.01 29.25
N THR A 320 39.33 17.22 29.76
CA THR A 320 39.18 18.45 28.96
C THR A 320 40.44 18.80 28.15
N GLU A 321 41.63 18.81 28.77
CA GLU A 321 42.87 19.33 28.13
C GLU A 321 43.56 18.25 27.28
N GLN A 322 43.52 16.99 27.69
CA GLN A 322 44.18 15.91 26.97
C GLN A 322 43.28 15.27 25.94
N TYR A 323 41.96 15.11 26.25
CA TYR A 323 41.01 14.39 25.40
C TYR A 323 39.93 15.27 24.77
N GLY A 324 39.88 16.56 25.08
CA GLY A 324 39.01 17.53 24.44
C GLY A 324 37.49 17.37 24.76
N ILE A 325 37.16 16.69 25.87
CA ILE A 325 35.76 16.55 26.28
C ILE A 325 35.21 17.93 26.69
N ALA A 326 34.08 18.31 26.13
CA ALA A 326 33.44 19.59 26.37
C ALA A 326 33.00 19.74 27.84
N LYS A 327 33.28 20.95 28.42
CA LYS A 327 33.03 21.22 29.86
C LYS A 327 31.57 21.08 30.28
N ASP A 328 30.64 21.36 29.41
CA ASP A 328 29.18 21.23 29.61
C ASP A 328 28.72 19.76 29.74
N ARG A 329 29.57 18.83 29.34
CA ARG A 329 29.36 17.39 29.54
C ARG A 329 29.94 16.85 30.84
N ILE A 330 30.65 17.67 31.62
CA ILE A 330 31.38 17.25 32.82
C ILE A 330 30.82 17.93 34.06
N THR A 331 30.42 17.13 35.04
CA THR A 331 30.08 17.60 36.39
C THR A 331 31.15 17.14 37.37
N SER A 332 31.70 18.08 38.17
CA SER A 332 32.71 17.78 39.18
C SER A 332 32.16 18.02 40.59
N ASP A 333 32.40 17.06 41.48
CA ASP A 333 32.05 17.15 42.91
C ASP A 333 33.16 16.57 43.78
N SER A 334 33.12 16.85 45.08
CA SER A 334 34.05 16.28 46.06
C SER A 334 33.37 16.05 47.42
N LYS A 335 33.70 14.95 48.07
CA LYS A 335 33.11 14.52 49.36
C LYS A 335 34.10 14.56 50.50
N GLY A 336 35.34 14.95 50.24
CA GLY A 336 36.40 14.92 51.30
C GLY A 336 36.62 13.52 51.82
N ALA A 337 36.78 13.42 53.13
CA ALA A 337 36.83 12.12 53.85
C ALA A 337 35.53 11.73 54.55
N ARG A 338 34.43 12.53 54.31
CA ARG A 338 33.14 12.29 54.98
C ARG A 338 32.41 11.06 54.45
N VAL A 339 32.70 10.68 53.23
CA VAL A 339 32.15 9.48 52.58
C VAL A 339 33.32 8.58 52.20
N GLN A 340 33.27 7.34 52.62
CA GLN A 340 34.30 6.35 52.37
C GLN A 340 33.68 5.28 51.43
N PRO A 341 33.84 5.39 50.13
CA PRO A 341 33.20 4.46 49.15
C PRO A 341 33.80 3.06 49.20
N PHE A 342 34.96 2.86 49.84
CA PHE A 342 35.64 1.59 49.96
C PHE A 342 35.93 1.27 51.44
N ALA A 343 35.78 -0.01 51.79
CA ALA A 343 36.11 -0.48 53.15
C ALA A 343 37.62 -0.35 53.48
N GLU A 344 38.48 -0.50 52.47
CA GLU A 344 39.92 -0.31 52.61
C GLU A 344 40.25 1.17 52.57
N ASN A 345 40.80 1.71 53.67
CA ASN A 345 41.05 3.14 53.84
C ASN A 345 41.91 3.74 52.70
N ALA A 346 42.95 3.04 52.25
CA ALA A 346 43.83 3.51 51.18
C ALA A 346 43.11 3.68 49.84
N LYS A 347 42.06 2.89 49.54
CA LYS A 347 41.27 3.00 48.30
C LYS A 347 40.33 4.19 48.29
N ASN A 348 40.12 4.86 49.41
CA ASN A 348 39.34 6.10 49.43
C ASN A 348 40.11 7.33 48.91
N ARG A 349 41.37 7.18 48.55
CA ARG A 349 42.12 8.16 47.77
C ARG A 349 41.80 8.00 46.29
N VAL A 350 40.59 8.40 45.90
CA VAL A 350 40.02 8.07 44.60
C VAL A 350 39.20 9.21 44.00
N SER A 351 39.12 9.27 42.70
CA SER A 351 38.06 9.94 41.96
C SER A 351 37.20 8.90 41.27
N ILE A 352 35.93 8.82 41.61
CA ILE A 352 34.93 7.97 40.97
C ILE A 352 34.39 8.72 39.75
N VAL A 353 34.51 8.11 38.59
CA VAL A 353 34.10 8.67 37.30
C VAL A 353 32.93 7.81 36.76
N ILE A 354 31.77 8.43 36.58
CA ILE A 354 30.58 7.77 36.08
C ILE A 354 30.10 8.52 34.84
N ALA A 355 30.00 7.84 33.69
CA ALA A 355 29.41 8.39 32.48
C ALA A 355 28.14 7.63 32.10
N LYS A 356 27.09 8.38 31.75
CA LYS A 356 25.78 7.88 31.38
C LYS A 356 25.05 8.78 30.40
#